data_6634fd7426c98d97197601c17d57ee44
#
_entry.id   6634fd7426c98d97197601c17d57ee44
#
_cell.length_a   1.000
_cell.length_b   1.000
_cell.length_c   1.000
_cell.angle_alpha   90.00
_cell.angle_beta   90.00
_cell.angle_gamma   90.00
#
_symmetry.space_group_name_H-M   'P 1'
#
loop_
_entity.id
_entity.type
_entity.pdbx_description
1 polymer ?
#
loop_
_entity_poly.entity_id
_entity_poly.type
_entity_poly.pdbx_seq_one_letter_code
_entity_poly.pdbx_strand_id
1 'polypeptide(L)'
;MNGLNLVLSLIASIAIISGVSAPDNVSVVMVGDILLHTPVEESAADVGGNYNFDFIFSQTKDYIGAADLAMVNQEVIIGGKELGVTGYPAFNAPYEIGDALSEAGFDVVCHATNHALDKGKRGVVNTLGYWQSAHPEMTVVGINGSQEQKDAVDIVEKNGIRIAILNYTYGTNGISAPSDMSFAVDMLDEAKVKRDLEYAEANADFTIVCPHWGTEYLHGIDGSQKKWTEVFRAGGADLVIGTHPHVIEPVEFFEDDVPGHGNNHGGGDMLVYYSLGNFVNWTSGTGAGTCDRMVGGMAQVTLAKDILGEVRIVDSGVKALVCHVTHEHNGVAVYPLSDYTDELADLNAIREQDSSFTRQQCVDICNSVWGSNWN
;
A
#
# COMPACT_ATOMS: atom_id res chain seq x y z
N MET A 1 2.22 24.18 -21.17
CA MET A 1 2.47 24.73 -19.82
C MET A 1 1.11 25.11 -19.28
N ASN A 2 0.58 24.25 -18.47
CA ASN A 2 -0.81 24.31 -18.01
C ASN A 2 -0.96 25.41 -16.95
N GLY A 3 -2.10 26.13 -16.97
CA GLY A 3 -2.39 27.26 -16.09
C GLY A 3 -2.35 26.96 -14.59
N LEU A 4 -2.38 25.68 -14.21
CA LEU A 4 -2.28 25.21 -12.82
C LEU A 4 -0.93 25.55 -12.18
N ASN A 5 0.19 25.36 -12.92
CA ASN A 5 1.53 25.66 -12.40
C ASN A 5 1.76 27.16 -12.16
N LEU A 6 1.03 28.03 -12.88
CA LEU A 6 1.12 29.48 -12.70
C LEU A 6 0.38 29.96 -11.45
N VAL A 7 -0.73 29.30 -11.10
CA VAL A 7 -1.53 29.64 -9.90
C VAL A 7 -0.82 29.18 -8.62
N LEU A 8 -0.21 27.99 -8.62
CA LEU A 8 0.58 27.50 -7.48
C LEU A 8 1.81 28.35 -7.21
N SER A 9 2.51 28.80 -8.26
CA SER A 9 3.65 29.72 -8.13
C SER A 9 3.24 31.09 -7.56
N LEU A 10 2.04 31.56 -7.87
CA LEU A 10 1.53 32.84 -7.35
C LEU A 10 1.12 32.73 -5.88
N ILE A 11 0.53 31.63 -5.45
CA ILE A 11 0.13 31.42 -4.06
C ILE A 11 1.37 31.31 -3.16
N ALA A 12 2.38 30.57 -3.57
CA ALA A 12 3.64 30.47 -2.83
C ALA A 12 4.35 31.82 -2.69
N SER A 13 4.30 32.65 -3.74
CA SER A 13 4.91 33.97 -3.72
C SER A 13 4.15 34.98 -2.84
N ILE A 14 2.84 34.89 -2.72
CA ILE A 14 2.01 35.72 -1.86
C ILE A 14 2.17 35.32 -0.38
N ALA A 15 2.32 34.06 -0.07
CA ALA A 15 2.55 33.57 1.30
C ALA A 15 3.86 34.12 1.90
N ILE A 16 4.91 34.24 1.09
CA ILE A 16 6.21 34.82 1.53
C ILE A 16 6.10 36.30 1.88
N ILE A 17 5.21 37.03 1.22
CA ILE A 17 5.04 38.47 1.43
C ILE A 17 4.12 38.79 2.62
N SER A 18 3.21 37.91 2.96
CA SER A 18 2.17 38.13 3.99
C SER A 18 2.48 37.56 5.37
N GLY A 19 3.58 36.83 5.55
CA GLY A 19 3.88 36.15 6.82
C GLY A 19 2.89 35.07 7.18
N VAL A 20 2.08 34.61 6.20
CA VAL A 20 1.24 33.40 6.33
C VAL A 20 2.18 32.20 6.29
N SER A 21 2.15 31.35 7.31
CA SER A 21 2.83 30.05 7.26
C SER A 21 2.43 29.30 5.99
N ALA A 22 3.37 28.57 5.39
CA ALA A 22 3.00 27.64 4.32
C ALA A 22 1.80 26.81 4.78
N PRO A 23 0.82 26.52 3.92
CA PRO A 23 -0.29 25.66 4.31
C PRO A 23 0.27 24.34 4.86
N ASP A 24 -0.35 23.84 5.93
CA ASP A 24 0.02 22.57 6.53
C ASP A 24 -0.21 21.47 5.48
N ASN A 25 0.88 21.00 4.85
CA ASN A 25 0.85 19.95 3.86
C ASN A 25 1.20 18.63 4.53
N VAL A 26 0.61 17.55 4.04
CA VAL A 26 0.96 16.17 4.40
C VAL A 26 1.34 15.42 3.14
N SER A 27 2.57 14.94 3.09
CA SER A 27 3.02 14.01 2.06
C SER A 27 2.66 12.58 2.49
N VAL A 28 1.94 11.88 1.62
CA VAL A 28 1.53 10.48 1.83
C VAL A 28 2.22 9.62 0.78
N VAL A 29 2.84 8.53 1.21
CA VAL A 29 3.31 7.48 0.31
C VAL A 29 2.72 6.14 0.71
N MET A 30 2.44 5.30 -0.27
CA MET A 30 2.09 3.88 -0.03
C MET A 30 2.76 3.02 -1.09
N VAL A 31 3.25 1.85 -0.66
CA VAL A 31 3.77 0.81 -1.53
C VAL A 31 2.85 -0.41 -1.54
N GLY A 32 2.97 -1.24 -2.58
CA GLY A 32 2.14 -2.43 -2.77
C GLY A 32 2.51 -3.61 -1.89
N ASP A 33 2.29 -4.82 -2.40
CA ASP A 33 2.31 -6.06 -1.63
C ASP A 33 3.73 -6.44 -1.17
N ILE A 34 3.91 -6.60 0.14
CA ILE A 34 5.04 -7.33 0.73
C ILE A 34 4.68 -8.81 0.70
N LEU A 35 5.07 -9.50 -0.35
CA LEU A 35 4.76 -10.91 -0.59
C LEU A 35 6.01 -11.79 -0.45
N LEU A 36 6.24 -12.29 0.77
CA LEU A 36 7.43 -13.03 1.14
C LEU A 36 7.32 -14.50 0.72
N HIS A 37 7.58 -14.78 -0.55
CA HIS A 37 7.79 -16.17 -0.99
C HIS A 37 9.08 -16.74 -0.39
N THR A 38 9.14 -18.07 -0.30
CA THR A 38 10.29 -18.80 0.26
C THR A 38 11.66 -18.29 -0.19
N PRO A 39 11.91 -17.98 -1.49
CA PRO A 39 13.23 -17.47 -1.89
C PRO A 39 13.57 -16.10 -1.27
N VAL A 40 12.60 -15.24 -0.99
CA VAL A 40 12.82 -13.96 -0.31
C VAL A 40 13.22 -14.21 1.15
N GLU A 41 12.52 -15.13 1.83
CA GLU A 41 12.83 -15.52 3.21
C GLU A 41 14.19 -16.20 3.31
N GLU A 42 14.52 -17.09 2.37
CA GLU A 42 15.82 -17.76 2.31
C GLU A 42 16.96 -16.77 2.06
N SER A 43 16.75 -15.75 1.21
CA SER A 43 17.72 -14.67 0.99
C SER A 43 18.01 -13.86 2.26
N ALA A 44 17.00 -13.68 3.10
CA ALA A 44 17.09 -12.93 4.36
C ALA A 44 17.71 -13.75 5.51
N ALA A 45 17.71 -15.08 5.41
CA ALA A 45 18.16 -15.98 6.49
C ALA A 45 19.67 -16.08 6.57
N ASP A 46 20.23 -15.97 7.79
CA ASP A 46 21.62 -16.32 8.06
C ASP A 46 21.79 -17.81 8.41
N VAL A 47 23.02 -18.25 8.52
CA VAL A 47 23.37 -19.64 8.92
C VAL A 47 22.95 -19.99 10.35
N GLY A 48 22.62 -19.00 11.18
CA GLY A 48 22.14 -19.13 12.54
C GLY A 48 20.61 -19.20 12.65
N GLY A 49 19.89 -19.01 11.54
CA GLY A 49 18.42 -18.97 11.51
C GLY A 49 17.84 -17.62 11.98
N ASN A 50 18.64 -16.54 11.96
CA ASN A 50 18.15 -15.19 12.10
C ASN A 50 17.82 -14.63 10.72
N TYR A 51 16.95 -13.63 10.67
CA TYR A 51 16.53 -12.97 9.44
C TYR A 51 16.91 -11.50 9.48
N ASN A 52 17.24 -10.94 8.31
CA ASN A 52 17.38 -9.50 8.11
C ASN A 52 16.72 -9.15 6.79
N PHE A 53 15.77 -8.20 6.80
CA PHE A 53 15.04 -7.74 5.62
C PHE A 53 15.36 -6.27 5.27
N ASP A 54 16.26 -5.59 5.98
CA ASP A 54 16.57 -4.16 5.77
C ASP A 54 17.05 -3.88 4.34
N PHE A 55 17.73 -4.85 3.73
CA PHE A 55 18.24 -4.73 2.37
C PHE A 55 17.15 -4.57 1.32
N ILE A 56 15.92 -5.08 1.56
CA ILE A 56 14.77 -4.90 0.67
C ILE A 56 14.50 -3.42 0.43
N PHE A 57 14.63 -2.60 1.47
CA PHE A 57 14.30 -1.17 1.47
C PHE A 57 15.51 -0.27 1.16
N SER A 58 16.70 -0.82 0.97
CA SER A 58 17.98 -0.09 0.86
C SER A 58 17.98 1.01 -0.21
N GLN A 59 17.17 0.88 -1.27
CA GLN A 59 17.10 1.83 -2.38
C GLN A 59 15.83 2.70 -2.33
N THR A 60 14.92 2.43 -1.40
CA THR A 60 13.62 3.12 -1.32
C THR A 60 13.36 3.80 0.02
N LYS A 61 14.13 3.46 1.07
CA LYS A 61 13.89 3.98 2.41
C LYS A 61 13.95 5.51 2.52
N ASP A 62 14.77 6.18 1.70
CA ASP A 62 14.85 7.64 1.71
C ASP A 62 13.54 8.29 1.19
N TYR A 63 12.85 7.65 0.25
CA TYR A 63 11.53 8.09 -0.23
C TYR A 63 10.44 7.81 0.80
N ILE A 64 10.51 6.66 1.47
CA ILE A 64 9.56 6.23 2.51
C ILE A 64 9.71 7.15 3.72
N GLY A 65 10.92 7.28 4.26
CA GLY A 65 11.20 8.05 5.46
C GLY A 65 11.10 9.58 5.28
N ALA A 66 11.04 10.09 4.04
CA ALA A 66 10.83 11.50 3.77
C ALA A 66 9.35 11.91 3.78
N ALA A 67 8.42 10.95 3.76
CA ALA A 67 6.99 11.22 3.80
C ALA A 67 6.51 11.51 5.23
N ASP A 68 5.49 12.36 5.37
CA ASP A 68 4.83 12.61 6.64
C ASP A 68 4.00 11.41 7.09
N LEU A 69 3.45 10.64 6.12
CA LEU A 69 2.69 9.42 6.34
C LEU A 69 3.11 8.36 5.32
N ALA A 70 3.78 7.32 5.77
CA ALA A 70 4.20 6.19 4.93
C ALA A 70 3.41 4.93 5.26
N MET A 71 2.85 4.28 4.23
CA MET A 71 1.94 3.15 4.34
C MET A 71 2.44 1.96 3.52
N VAL A 72 2.13 0.75 3.95
CA VAL A 72 2.50 -0.50 3.27
C VAL A 72 1.40 -1.55 3.38
N ASN A 73 1.22 -2.35 2.34
CA ASN A 73 0.42 -3.57 2.42
C ASN A 73 1.32 -4.76 2.78
N GLN A 74 1.29 -5.17 4.03
CA GLN A 74 1.96 -6.39 4.50
C GLN A 74 1.05 -7.58 4.24
N GLU A 75 1.21 -8.21 3.09
CA GLU A 75 0.28 -9.26 2.67
C GLU A 75 0.40 -10.53 3.49
N VAL A 76 1.63 -10.91 3.82
CA VAL A 76 1.93 -12.10 4.59
C VAL A 76 1.75 -11.83 6.09
N ILE A 77 1.00 -12.71 6.77
CA ILE A 77 0.84 -12.62 8.23
C ILE A 77 2.20 -12.80 8.95
N ILE A 78 2.46 -11.97 9.96
CA ILE A 78 3.71 -11.98 10.73
C ILE A 78 3.51 -12.81 12.01
N GLY A 79 3.32 -14.12 11.84
CA GLY A 79 3.02 -15.01 12.96
C GLY A 79 4.23 -15.47 13.77
N GLY A 80 5.45 -15.11 13.33
CA GLY A 80 6.69 -15.44 14.01
C GLY A 80 7.25 -16.83 13.67
N LYS A 81 8.53 -17.03 14.00
CA LYS A 81 9.27 -18.29 13.72
C LYS A 81 8.67 -19.50 14.42
N GLU A 82 8.00 -19.32 15.53
CA GLU A 82 7.35 -20.38 16.30
C GLU A 82 6.14 -21.02 15.59
N LEU A 83 5.60 -20.37 14.55
CA LEU A 83 4.58 -20.93 13.67
C LEU A 83 5.17 -21.55 12.39
N GLY A 84 6.49 -21.52 12.26
CA GLY A 84 7.24 -21.93 11.08
C GLY A 84 7.18 -20.89 9.97
N VAL A 85 8.34 -20.42 9.51
CA VAL A 85 8.45 -19.51 8.35
C VAL A 85 8.12 -20.30 7.09
N THR A 86 7.16 -19.83 6.30
CA THR A 86 6.63 -20.56 5.13
C THR A 86 6.11 -19.62 4.06
N GLY A 87 6.44 -19.92 2.80
CA GLY A 87 5.85 -19.30 1.63
C GLY A 87 4.54 -19.93 1.18
N TYR A 88 4.20 -19.72 -0.12
CA TYR A 88 2.97 -20.24 -0.73
C TYR A 88 2.78 -21.76 -0.51
N PRO A 89 1.55 -22.26 -0.26
CA PRO A 89 0.28 -21.53 -0.29
C PRO A 89 -0.18 -20.97 1.06
N ALA A 90 0.49 -21.27 2.16
CA ALA A 90 0.11 -20.84 3.51
C ALA A 90 1.27 -20.09 4.15
N PHE A 91 1.32 -18.80 3.85
CA PHE A 91 2.40 -17.92 4.26
C PHE A 91 2.49 -17.71 5.78
N ASN A 92 3.69 -17.46 6.24
CA ASN A 92 3.96 -16.93 7.56
C ASN A 92 5.36 -16.32 7.62
N ALA A 93 5.45 -15.07 7.97
CA ALA A 93 6.72 -14.35 8.09
C ALA A 93 7.25 -14.35 9.54
N PRO A 94 8.59 -14.25 9.70
CA PRO A 94 9.21 -13.97 10.98
C PRO A 94 9.02 -12.51 11.38
N TYR A 95 9.19 -12.17 12.65
CA TYR A 95 8.96 -10.81 13.19
C TYR A 95 9.93 -9.77 12.60
N GLU A 96 11.10 -10.18 12.19
CA GLU A 96 12.15 -9.33 11.66
C GLU A 96 11.74 -8.55 10.39
N ILE A 97 10.70 -8.99 9.65
CA ILE A 97 10.14 -8.15 8.57
C ILE A 97 9.45 -6.92 9.15
N GLY A 98 8.75 -7.06 10.28
CA GLY A 98 8.12 -5.93 10.95
C GLY A 98 9.15 -4.93 11.49
N ASP A 99 10.28 -5.42 12.03
CA ASP A 99 11.40 -4.57 12.43
C ASP A 99 11.93 -3.77 11.22
N ALA A 100 12.10 -4.42 10.07
CA ALA A 100 12.58 -3.79 8.85
C ALA A 100 11.57 -2.76 8.26
N LEU A 101 10.26 -3.00 8.40
CA LEU A 101 9.22 -2.04 8.01
C LEU A 101 9.28 -0.78 8.88
N SER A 102 9.41 -0.93 10.20
CA SER A 102 9.58 0.19 11.12
C SER A 102 10.86 0.97 10.84
N GLU A 103 12.00 0.29 10.65
CA GLU A 103 13.30 0.91 10.33
C GLU A 103 13.29 1.60 8.95
N ALA A 104 12.49 1.14 8.00
CA ALA A 104 12.32 1.79 6.70
C ALA A 104 11.52 3.10 6.79
N GLY A 105 10.80 3.33 7.90
CA GLY A 105 10.07 4.55 8.17
C GLY A 105 8.58 4.50 7.84
N PHE A 106 7.98 3.31 7.75
CA PHE A 106 6.53 3.19 7.62
C PHE A 106 5.82 3.55 8.94
N ASP A 107 4.67 4.19 8.82
CA ASP A 107 3.77 4.56 9.93
C ASP A 107 2.57 3.62 10.03
N VAL A 108 2.09 3.11 8.89
CA VAL A 108 0.85 2.33 8.77
C VAL A 108 1.09 1.03 8.04
N VAL A 109 0.60 -0.06 8.64
CA VAL A 109 0.66 -1.40 8.06
C VAL A 109 -0.75 -1.94 7.83
N CYS A 110 -1.09 -2.20 6.57
CA CYS A 110 -2.34 -2.83 6.14
C CYS A 110 -2.19 -4.35 6.17
N HIS A 111 -3.05 -5.03 6.93
CA HIS A 111 -3.03 -6.48 7.11
C HIS A 111 -4.33 -7.18 6.69
N ALA A 112 -5.37 -6.46 6.24
CA ALA A 112 -6.53 -7.10 5.65
C ALA A 112 -6.21 -7.60 4.25
N THR A 113 -5.72 -8.83 4.16
CA THR A 113 -5.31 -9.50 2.93
C THR A 113 -5.94 -10.89 2.83
N ASN A 114 -5.86 -11.52 1.66
CA ASN A 114 -6.30 -12.90 1.48
C ASN A 114 -5.45 -13.90 2.29
N HIS A 115 -4.24 -13.52 2.73
CA HIS A 115 -3.33 -14.31 3.55
C HIS A 115 -3.38 -14.00 5.06
N ALA A 116 -4.27 -13.12 5.50
CA ALA A 116 -4.42 -12.73 6.91
C ALA A 116 -4.73 -13.92 7.85
N LEU A 117 -5.36 -14.98 7.34
CA LEU A 117 -5.73 -16.16 8.13
C LEU A 117 -4.90 -17.41 7.85
N ASP A 118 -3.79 -17.35 7.14
CA ASP A 118 -2.96 -18.50 6.77
C ASP A 118 -2.43 -19.31 7.97
N LYS A 119 -2.28 -18.68 9.12
CA LYS A 119 -1.95 -19.33 10.41
C LYS A 119 -3.10 -19.26 11.41
N GLY A 120 -4.32 -19.01 10.92
CA GLY A 120 -5.54 -18.96 11.72
C GLY A 120 -5.43 -17.95 12.87
N LYS A 121 -6.17 -18.22 13.95
CA LYS A 121 -6.18 -17.38 15.16
C LYS A 121 -4.79 -17.08 15.70
N ARG A 122 -3.88 -18.06 15.71
CA ARG A 122 -2.53 -17.85 16.25
C ARG A 122 -1.72 -16.86 15.43
N GLY A 123 -1.84 -16.91 14.11
CA GLY A 123 -1.20 -15.93 13.23
C GLY A 123 -1.62 -14.51 13.57
N VAL A 124 -2.93 -14.25 13.62
CA VAL A 124 -3.48 -12.91 13.94
C VAL A 124 -3.06 -12.44 15.34
N VAL A 125 -3.21 -13.31 16.35
CA VAL A 125 -2.85 -12.96 17.75
C VAL A 125 -1.35 -12.65 17.88
N ASN A 126 -0.49 -13.46 17.25
CA ASN A 126 0.95 -13.25 17.29
C ASN A 126 1.33 -11.94 16.58
N THR A 127 0.76 -11.67 15.40
CA THR A 127 1.02 -10.42 14.65
C THR A 127 0.62 -9.18 15.44
N LEU A 128 -0.59 -9.17 16.00
CA LEU A 128 -1.05 -8.04 16.83
C LEU A 128 -0.20 -7.89 18.09
N GLY A 129 0.13 -9.00 18.78
CA GLY A 129 0.98 -8.99 19.96
C GLY A 129 2.40 -8.50 19.67
N TYR A 130 2.96 -8.87 18.52
CA TYR A 130 4.24 -8.38 18.05
C TYR A 130 4.21 -6.85 17.84
N TRP A 131 3.29 -6.34 17.03
CA TRP A 131 3.19 -4.90 16.78
C TRP A 131 3.00 -4.11 18.08
N GLN A 132 2.07 -4.55 18.92
CA GLN A 132 1.80 -3.87 20.19
C GLN A 132 3.02 -3.84 21.15
N SER A 133 3.86 -4.88 21.11
CA SER A 133 4.99 -5.00 22.04
C SER A 133 6.30 -4.42 21.50
N ALA A 134 6.57 -4.59 20.21
CA ALA A 134 7.83 -4.18 19.60
C ALA A 134 7.74 -2.78 18.97
N HIS A 135 6.63 -2.45 18.33
CA HIS A 135 6.43 -1.21 17.59
C HIS A 135 5.05 -0.58 17.89
N PRO A 136 4.80 -0.14 19.15
CA PRO A 136 3.51 0.44 19.55
C PRO A 136 3.19 1.77 18.84
N GLU A 137 4.16 2.39 18.18
CA GLU A 137 4.01 3.59 17.37
C GLU A 137 3.37 3.32 16.00
N MET A 138 3.41 2.06 15.54
CA MET A 138 2.85 1.67 14.24
C MET A 138 1.33 1.58 14.31
N THR A 139 0.65 2.17 13.33
CA THR A 139 -0.79 1.98 13.13
C THR A 139 -1.02 0.72 12.32
N VAL A 140 -1.70 -0.27 12.91
CA VAL A 140 -1.97 -1.58 12.30
C VAL A 140 -3.44 -1.69 12.00
N VAL A 141 -3.81 -1.79 10.72
CA VAL A 141 -5.19 -1.80 10.27
C VAL A 141 -5.56 -3.11 9.56
N GLY A 142 -6.83 -3.46 9.59
CA GLY A 142 -7.40 -4.57 8.82
C GLY A 142 -7.43 -5.93 9.52
N ILE A 143 -6.67 -6.12 10.63
CA ILE A 143 -6.79 -7.28 11.52
C ILE A 143 -7.09 -6.84 12.94
N ASN A 144 -7.87 -7.63 13.67
CA ASN A 144 -8.46 -7.21 14.93
C ASN A 144 -8.32 -8.27 16.02
N GLY A 145 -7.99 -7.86 17.24
CA GLY A 145 -7.95 -8.69 18.43
C GLY A 145 -9.26 -8.74 19.22
N SER A 146 -10.21 -7.85 18.90
CA SER A 146 -11.53 -7.78 19.54
C SER A 146 -12.59 -7.21 18.61
N GLN A 147 -13.85 -7.38 18.97
CA GLN A 147 -14.97 -6.76 18.23
C GLN A 147 -14.92 -5.23 18.33
N GLU A 148 -14.45 -4.69 19.46
CA GLU A 148 -14.29 -3.25 19.64
C GLU A 148 -13.27 -2.65 18.65
N GLN A 149 -12.13 -3.34 18.44
CA GLN A 149 -11.15 -2.93 17.43
C GLN A 149 -11.75 -3.00 16.03
N LYS A 150 -12.48 -4.09 15.69
CA LYS A 150 -13.15 -4.21 14.39
C LYS A 150 -14.16 -3.10 14.12
N ASP A 151 -14.83 -2.61 15.15
CA ASP A 151 -15.85 -1.57 15.02
C ASP A 151 -15.27 -0.15 15.10
N ALA A 152 -14.00 -0.01 15.43
CA ALA A 152 -13.28 1.26 15.43
C ALA A 152 -12.80 1.65 14.03
N VAL A 153 -12.55 2.93 13.83
CA VAL A 153 -11.88 3.50 12.65
C VAL A 153 -10.59 4.16 13.14
N ASP A 154 -9.47 3.76 12.56
CA ASP A 154 -8.17 4.34 12.90
C ASP A 154 -8.01 5.72 12.24
N ILE A 155 -7.72 6.72 13.06
CA ILE A 155 -7.46 8.10 12.60
C ILE A 155 -6.07 8.50 13.07
N VAL A 156 -5.20 8.85 12.12
CA VAL A 156 -3.87 9.41 12.38
C VAL A 156 -3.89 10.91 12.17
N GLU A 157 -3.13 11.65 12.95
CA GLU A 157 -2.97 13.09 12.78
C GLU A 157 -1.54 13.42 12.33
N LYS A 158 -1.42 14.08 11.20
CA LYS A 158 -0.15 14.54 10.63
C LYS A 158 -0.29 16.01 10.25
N ASN A 159 0.58 16.86 10.76
CA ASN A 159 0.60 18.31 10.46
C ASN A 159 -0.78 18.99 10.60
N GLY A 160 -1.58 18.60 11.63
CA GLY A 160 -2.91 19.15 11.89
C GLY A 160 -4.01 18.68 10.94
N ILE A 161 -3.76 17.65 10.12
CA ILE A 161 -4.74 16.96 9.29
C ILE A 161 -5.05 15.60 9.91
N ARG A 162 -6.33 15.33 10.18
CA ARG A 162 -6.82 14.04 10.68
C ARG A 162 -7.19 13.16 9.50
N ILE A 163 -6.53 12.03 9.37
CA ILE A 163 -6.66 11.10 8.24
C ILE A 163 -7.24 9.79 8.76
N ALA A 164 -8.43 9.43 8.32
CA ALA A 164 -9.01 8.10 8.57
C ALA A 164 -8.38 7.09 7.61
N ILE A 165 -8.02 5.91 8.13
CA ILE A 165 -7.41 4.83 7.36
C ILE A 165 -8.26 3.57 7.49
N LEU A 166 -8.80 3.11 6.35
CA LEU A 166 -9.67 1.95 6.26
C LEU A 166 -8.99 0.88 5.40
N ASN A 167 -8.88 -0.35 5.91
CA ASN A 167 -8.26 -1.45 5.17
C ASN A 167 -9.19 -2.68 5.15
N TYR A 168 -9.47 -3.22 3.98
CA TYR A 168 -10.39 -4.34 3.78
C TYR A 168 -9.84 -5.34 2.77
N THR A 169 -10.22 -6.63 2.92
CA THR A 169 -9.92 -7.67 1.92
C THR A 169 -11.19 -8.27 1.32
N TYR A 170 -11.10 -8.71 0.05
CA TYR A 170 -12.17 -9.42 -0.63
C TYR A 170 -12.43 -10.82 -0.07
N GLY A 171 -11.44 -11.41 0.60
CA GLY A 171 -11.51 -12.80 1.04
C GLY A 171 -10.29 -13.21 1.85
N THR A 172 -10.29 -14.46 2.31
CA THR A 172 -9.22 -15.09 3.09
C THR A 172 -8.90 -16.48 2.54
N ASN A 173 -8.81 -16.63 1.22
CA ASN A 173 -8.49 -17.89 0.52
C ASN A 173 -9.37 -19.08 0.95
N GLY A 174 -10.63 -18.81 1.29
CA GLY A 174 -11.57 -19.82 1.78
C GLY A 174 -11.35 -20.29 3.23
N ILE A 175 -10.41 -19.67 3.94
CA ILE A 175 -10.18 -19.92 5.37
C ILE A 175 -11.16 -19.07 6.17
N SER A 176 -12.08 -19.71 6.88
CA SER A 176 -13.03 -19.00 7.73
C SER A 176 -12.36 -18.51 9.01
N ALA A 177 -12.74 -17.30 9.46
CA ALA A 177 -12.34 -16.83 10.79
C ALA A 177 -12.87 -17.80 11.87
N PRO A 178 -12.07 -18.07 12.92
CA PRO A 178 -12.53 -18.89 14.04
C PRO A 178 -13.80 -18.33 14.68
N SER A 179 -14.69 -19.20 15.14
CA SER A 179 -16.00 -18.78 15.68
C SER A 179 -15.90 -17.87 16.92
N ASP A 180 -14.81 -17.99 17.67
CA ASP A 180 -14.49 -17.17 18.84
C ASP A 180 -13.66 -15.90 18.47
N MET A 181 -13.41 -15.68 17.16
CA MET A 181 -12.65 -14.54 16.64
C MET A 181 -13.21 -14.12 15.26
N SER A 182 -14.53 -14.08 15.11
CA SER A 182 -15.20 -13.68 13.87
C SER A 182 -14.89 -12.23 13.42
N PHE A 183 -14.35 -11.44 14.33
CA PHE A 183 -13.88 -10.07 14.13
C PHE A 183 -12.46 -9.98 13.55
N ALA A 184 -11.73 -11.09 13.40
CA ALA A 184 -10.28 -11.11 13.16
C ALA A 184 -9.80 -10.31 11.94
N VAL A 185 -10.57 -10.23 10.87
CA VAL A 185 -10.19 -9.59 9.61
C VAL A 185 -11.32 -8.69 9.11
N ASP A 186 -10.95 -7.54 8.60
CA ASP A 186 -11.87 -6.62 7.96
C ASP A 186 -12.10 -7.01 6.50
N MET A 187 -13.32 -7.47 6.25
CA MET A 187 -13.76 -7.90 4.93
C MET A 187 -14.42 -6.74 4.18
N LEU A 188 -14.37 -6.77 2.84
CA LEU A 188 -15.22 -5.94 1.99
C LEU A 188 -16.69 -6.33 2.20
N ASP A 189 -17.27 -5.87 3.30
CA ASP A 189 -18.68 -5.99 3.66
C ASP A 189 -19.35 -4.62 3.54
N GLU A 190 -20.39 -4.52 2.72
CA GLU A 190 -21.00 -3.22 2.35
C GLU A 190 -21.57 -2.48 3.56
N ALA A 191 -22.12 -3.20 4.54
CA ALA A 191 -22.69 -2.58 5.74
C ALA A 191 -21.58 -2.02 6.66
N LYS A 192 -20.48 -2.79 6.83
CA LYS A 192 -19.32 -2.29 7.58
C LYS A 192 -18.68 -1.10 6.87
N VAL A 193 -18.37 -1.21 5.59
CA VAL A 193 -17.72 -0.15 4.80
C VAL A 193 -18.50 1.16 4.88
N LYS A 194 -19.82 1.11 4.68
CA LYS A 194 -20.68 2.32 4.77
C LYS A 194 -20.67 2.95 6.16
N ARG A 195 -20.74 2.14 7.21
CA ARG A 195 -20.69 2.62 8.60
C ARG A 195 -19.34 3.27 8.93
N ASP A 196 -18.25 2.64 8.49
CA ASP A 196 -16.89 3.13 8.76
C ASP A 196 -16.61 4.43 7.99
N LEU A 197 -17.08 4.55 6.73
CA LEU A 197 -17.01 5.78 5.95
C LEU A 197 -17.86 6.90 6.58
N GLU A 198 -19.09 6.61 7.03
CA GLU A 198 -19.93 7.58 7.75
C GLU A 198 -19.23 8.09 9.03
N TYR A 199 -18.53 7.20 9.74
CA TYR A 199 -17.74 7.60 10.90
C TYR A 199 -16.54 8.46 10.51
N ALA A 200 -15.80 8.09 9.45
CA ALA A 200 -14.64 8.82 8.95
C ALA A 200 -15.04 10.25 8.53
N GLU A 201 -16.10 10.40 7.74
CA GLU A 201 -16.67 11.69 7.33
C GLU A 201 -16.99 12.63 8.52
N ALA A 202 -17.49 12.05 9.61
CA ALA A 202 -17.85 12.83 10.79
C ALA A 202 -16.64 13.19 11.69
N ASN A 203 -15.52 12.50 11.60
CA ASN A 203 -14.44 12.56 12.58
C ASN A 203 -13.04 12.83 12.00
N ALA A 204 -12.85 12.71 10.69
CA ALA A 204 -11.58 12.97 10.01
C ALA A 204 -11.70 14.16 9.04
N ASP A 205 -10.56 14.64 8.56
CA ASP A 205 -10.49 15.70 7.55
C ASP A 205 -10.21 15.12 6.15
N PHE A 206 -9.80 13.83 6.08
CA PHE A 206 -9.48 13.11 4.85
C PHE A 206 -9.61 11.59 5.09
N THR A 207 -10.08 10.84 4.10
CA THR A 207 -10.32 9.41 4.22
C THR A 207 -9.54 8.62 3.16
N ILE A 208 -8.64 7.74 3.60
CA ILE A 208 -7.89 6.79 2.77
C ILE A 208 -8.49 5.40 2.93
N VAL A 209 -8.85 4.76 1.82
CA VAL A 209 -9.27 3.35 1.80
C VAL A 209 -8.20 2.51 1.11
N CYS A 210 -7.74 1.46 1.76
CA CYS A 210 -6.74 0.52 1.27
C CYS A 210 -7.39 -0.86 1.04
N PRO A 211 -8.06 -1.10 -0.09
CA PRO A 211 -8.67 -2.38 -0.37
C PRO A 211 -7.67 -3.37 -0.96
N HIS A 212 -7.70 -4.59 -0.46
CA HIS A 212 -7.02 -5.75 -1.04
C HIS A 212 -8.05 -6.50 -1.90
N TRP A 213 -8.04 -6.26 -3.21
CA TRP A 213 -9.14 -6.56 -4.13
C TRP A 213 -8.69 -6.87 -5.56
N GLY A 214 -9.63 -7.18 -6.44
CA GLY A 214 -9.36 -7.36 -7.86
C GLY A 214 -9.03 -8.80 -8.23
N THR A 215 -8.53 -8.98 -9.45
CA THR A 215 -8.18 -10.29 -10.03
C THR A 215 -6.67 -10.38 -10.20
N GLU A 216 -6.05 -11.42 -9.64
CA GLU A 216 -4.61 -11.67 -9.76
C GLU A 216 -4.14 -11.64 -11.21
N TYR A 217 -3.02 -10.95 -11.44
CA TYR A 217 -2.28 -10.86 -12.71
C TYR A 217 -3.05 -10.17 -13.87
N LEU A 218 -4.10 -9.45 -13.56
CA LEU A 218 -4.85 -8.63 -14.52
C LEU A 218 -4.41 -7.17 -14.41
N HIS A 219 -3.88 -6.58 -15.50
CA HIS A 219 -3.53 -5.15 -15.56
C HIS A 219 -4.72 -4.21 -15.75
N GLY A 220 -5.92 -4.73 -15.75
CA GLY A 220 -7.14 -3.97 -16.00
C GLY A 220 -8.15 -4.08 -14.87
N ILE A 221 -8.93 -3.02 -14.70
CA ILE A 221 -9.93 -2.89 -13.63
C ILE A 221 -11.06 -3.91 -13.86
N ASP A 222 -11.33 -4.76 -12.86
CA ASP A 222 -12.41 -5.74 -12.92
C ASP A 222 -13.76 -5.19 -12.45
N GLY A 223 -14.82 -6.02 -12.55
CA GLY A 223 -16.17 -5.63 -12.18
C GLY A 223 -16.36 -5.44 -10.67
N SER A 224 -15.59 -6.15 -9.84
CA SER A 224 -15.63 -6.02 -8.39
C SER A 224 -15.00 -4.71 -7.95
N GLN A 225 -13.85 -4.37 -8.50
CA GLN A 225 -13.17 -3.10 -8.25
C GLN A 225 -14.07 -1.91 -8.61
N LYS A 226 -14.70 -1.93 -9.79
CA LYS A 226 -15.66 -0.88 -10.21
C LYS A 226 -16.81 -0.72 -9.22
N LYS A 227 -17.40 -1.84 -8.78
CA LYS A 227 -18.49 -1.81 -7.80
C LYS A 227 -18.05 -1.15 -6.48
N TRP A 228 -16.88 -1.55 -5.97
CA TRP A 228 -16.40 -1.01 -4.69
C TRP A 228 -15.94 0.44 -4.78
N THR A 229 -15.37 0.85 -5.93
CA THR A 229 -15.04 2.26 -6.22
C THR A 229 -16.28 3.15 -6.07
N GLU A 230 -17.43 2.74 -6.62
CA GLU A 230 -18.69 3.47 -6.45
C GLU A 230 -19.16 3.51 -4.99
N VAL A 231 -18.99 2.42 -4.24
CA VAL A 231 -19.35 2.38 -2.81
C VAL A 231 -18.46 3.33 -1.99
N PHE A 232 -17.17 3.31 -2.24
CA PHE A 232 -16.21 4.18 -1.54
C PHE A 232 -16.47 5.66 -1.85
N ARG A 233 -16.65 5.99 -3.13
CA ARG A 233 -16.96 7.34 -3.56
C ARG A 233 -18.27 7.85 -2.97
N ALA A 234 -19.34 7.04 -3.02
CA ALA A 234 -20.63 7.40 -2.44
C ALA A 234 -20.59 7.57 -0.92
N GLY A 235 -19.61 6.96 -0.25
CA GLY A 235 -19.38 7.06 1.19
C GLY A 235 -18.43 8.16 1.61
N GLY A 236 -17.82 8.92 0.68
CA GLY A 236 -16.93 10.04 1.01
C GLY A 236 -15.44 9.68 1.12
N ALA A 237 -15.00 8.57 0.52
CA ALA A 237 -13.56 8.32 0.41
C ALA A 237 -12.91 9.33 -0.54
N ASP A 238 -11.74 9.88 -0.13
CA ASP A 238 -10.97 10.85 -0.92
C ASP A 238 -9.83 10.19 -1.71
N LEU A 239 -9.26 9.12 -1.16
CA LEU A 239 -8.14 8.39 -1.74
C LEU A 239 -8.34 6.89 -1.57
N VAL A 240 -8.20 6.15 -2.66
CA VAL A 240 -8.22 4.68 -2.65
C VAL A 240 -6.89 4.16 -3.16
N ILE A 241 -6.22 3.28 -2.41
CA ILE A 241 -4.96 2.67 -2.82
C ILE A 241 -5.10 1.14 -2.72
N GLY A 242 -5.32 0.51 -3.87
CA GLY A 242 -5.57 -0.92 -4.00
C GLY A 242 -4.31 -1.76 -4.09
N THR A 243 -4.46 -3.03 -3.65
CA THR A 243 -3.44 -4.09 -3.67
C THR A 243 -4.09 -5.43 -4.00
N HIS A 244 -3.34 -6.52 -4.10
CA HIS A 244 -3.75 -7.88 -4.43
C HIS A 244 -3.52 -8.34 -5.88
N PRO A 245 -3.75 -7.57 -6.97
CA PRO A 245 -3.54 -8.10 -8.32
C PRO A 245 -2.11 -8.58 -8.60
N HIS A 246 -1.13 -8.22 -7.75
CA HIS A 246 0.31 -8.54 -7.89
C HIS A 246 0.95 -7.97 -9.14
N VAL A 247 0.21 -7.17 -9.88
CA VAL A 247 0.65 -6.35 -11.02
C VAL A 247 0.03 -4.97 -10.89
N ILE A 248 0.65 -4.00 -11.52
CA ILE A 248 0.14 -2.63 -11.50
C ILE A 248 -1.14 -2.51 -12.33
N GLU A 249 -2.06 -1.67 -11.86
CA GLU A 249 -3.32 -1.34 -12.55
C GLU A 249 -3.45 0.18 -12.72
N PRO A 250 -4.44 0.66 -13.51
CA PRO A 250 -4.64 2.09 -13.78
C PRO A 250 -4.79 2.95 -12.53
N VAL A 251 -4.56 4.24 -12.72
CA VAL A 251 -4.87 5.31 -11.76
C VAL A 251 -5.96 6.17 -12.37
N GLU A 252 -7.06 6.40 -11.64
CA GLU A 252 -8.18 7.21 -12.10
C GLU A 252 -8.51 8.30 -11.08
N PHE A 253 -8.90 9.47 -11.57
CA PHE A 253 -9.41 10.57 -10.76
C PHE A 253 -10.88 10.81 -11.08
N PHE A 254 -11.71 10.83 -10.06
CA PHE A 254 -13.14 11.12 -10.13
C PHE A 254 -13.37 12.53 -9.60
N GLU A 255 -13.89 13.40 -10.45
CA GLU A 255 -14.25 14.77 -10.06
C GLU A 255 -15.54 14.78 -9.23
N ASP A 256 -15.66 15.76 -8.33
CA ASP A 256 -16.90 16.01 -7.57
C ASP A 256 -18.09 16.19 -8.52
N ASP A 257 -19.10 15.35 -8.36
CA ASP A 257 -20.34 15.39 -9.13
C ASP A 257 -21.48 16.15 -8.42
N VAL A 258 -21.20 16.75 -7.25
CA VAL A 258 -22.15 17.54 -6.46
C VAL A 258 -21.60 18.96 -6.24
N PRO A 259 -21.75 19.87 -7.23
CA PRO A 259 -21.19 21.21 -7.16
C PRO A 259 -21.65 22.00 -5.92
N GLY A 260 -20.69 22.62 -5.24
CA GLY A 260 -20.94 23.52 -4.09
C GLY A 260 -20.93 22.82 -2.74
N HIS A 261 -20.61 21.55 -2.70
CA HIS A 261 -20.29 20.85 -1.47
C HIS A 261 -18.76 20.88 -1.24
N GLY A 262 -18.32 20.88 0.01
CA GLY A 262 -16.90 20.66 0.38
C GLY A 262 -16.50 19.20 0.14
N ASN A 263 -15.22 18.86 0.31
CA ASN A 263 -14.72 17.51 0.04
C ASN A 263 -15.19 16.43 1.02
N ASN A 264 -15.73 16.81 2.16
CA ASN A 264 -16.15 15.87 3.22
C ASN A 264 -17.60 15.42 3.05
N HIS A 265 -17.94 14.79 1.94
CA HIS A 265 -19.24 14.16 1.72
C HIS A 265 -19.19 13.18 0.54
N GLY A 266 -20.10 12.24 0.54
CA GLY A 266 -20.22 11.26 -0.54
C GLY A 266 -20.36 11.90 -1.93
N GLY A 267 -19.59 11.43 -2.91
CA GLY A 267 -19.55 11.94 -4.27
C GLY A 267 -18.51 13.03 -4.53
N GLY A 268 -17.65 13.37 -3.55
CA GLY A 268 -16.56 14.32 -3.71
C GLY A 268 -15.46 13.86 -4.68
N ASP A 269 -14.40 14.67 -4.78
CA ASP A 269 -13.18 14.31 -5.53
C ASP A 269 -12.57 13.04 -4.93
N MET A 270 -12.23 12.05 -5.77
CA MET A 270 -11.59 10.82 -5.31
C MET A 270 -10.51 10.37 -6.28
N LEU A 271 -9.30 10.11 -5.75
CA LEU A 271 -8.21 9.52 -6.50
C LEU A 271 -8.14 8.02 -6.20
N VAL A 272 -8.02 7.19 -7.24
CA VAL A 272 -7.95 5.73 -7.10
C VAL A 272 -6.69 5.20 -7.81
N TYR A 273 -5.80 4.59 -7.05
CA TYR A 273 -4.78 3.67 -7.53
C TYR A 273 -5.37 2.26 -7.42
N TYR A 274 -5.75 1.65 -8.53
CA TYR A 274 -6.44 0.35 -8.48
C TYR A 274 -5.55 -0.78 -7.98
N SER A 275 -4.28 -0.79 -8.38
CA SER A 275 -3.26 -1.67 -7.79
C SER A 275 -1.87 -1.07 -7.92
N LEU A 276 -1.12 -1.13 -6.84
CA LEU A 276 0.31 -0.79 -6.84
C LEU A 276 1.20 -2.00 -7.22
N GLY A 277 0.61 -3.18 -7.46
CA GLY A 277 1.38 -4.40 -7.69
C GLY A 277 2.21 -4.83 -6.47
N ASN A 278 3.20 -5.67 -6.71
CA ASN A 278 4.11 -6.08 -5.64
C ASN A 278 5.16 -4.99 -5.34
N PHE A 279 5.43 -4.76 -4.07
CA PHE A 279 6.65 -4.11 -3.65
C PHE A 279 7.81 -5.12 -3.66
N VAL A 280 7.64 -6.25 -2.98
CA VAL A 280 8.59 -7.35 -3.03
C VAL A 280 7.90 -8.67 -3.37
N ASN A 281 8.49 -9.40 -4.30
CA ASN A 281 8.01 -10.71 -4.73
C ASN A 281 9.14 -11.53 -5.35
N TRP A 282 9.13 -12.82 -5.11
CA TRP A 282 9.93 -13.78 -5.86
C TRP A 282 9.16 -15.11 -5.97
N THR A 283 8.17 -15.13 -6.84
CA THR A 283 7.30 -16.30 -7.06
C THR A 283 8.08 -17.49 -7.62
N SER A 284 7.57 -18.70 -7.39
CA SER A 284 8.05 -19.92 -8.05
C SER A 284 7.44 -20.14 -9.45
N GLY A 285 6.54 -19.26 -9.89
CA GLY A 285 5.94 -19.32 -11.22
C GLY A 285 6.98 -19.17 -12.33
N THR A 286 6.73 -19.80 -13.48
CA THR A 286 7.57 -19.71 -14.68
C THR A 286 6.73 -19.47 -15.92
N GLY A 287 7.34 -18.83 -16.93
CA GLY A 287 6.70 -18.55 -18.22
C GLY A 287 6.34 -17.08 -18.41
N ALA A 288 5.79 -16.75 -19.56
CA ALA A 288 5.48 -15.39 -19.97
C ALA A 288 4.53 -14.69 -18.97
N GLY A 289 4.85 -13.44 -18.62
CA GLY A 289 4.11 -12.62 -17.67
C GLY A 289 4.53 -12.81 -16.20
N THR A 290 5.43 -13.74 -15.89
CA THR A 290 5.97 -13.87 -14.54
C THR A 290 6.76 -12.62 -14.14
N CYS A 291 7.47 -12.02 -15.07
CA CYS A 291 8.24 -10.80 -14.85
C CYS A 291 7.38 -9.55 -14.59
N ASP A 292 6.12 -9.53 -15.00
CA ASP A 292 5.21 -8.40 -14.77
C ASP A 292 4.99 -8.17 -13.27
N ARG A 293 5.10 -9.22 -12.46
CA ARG A 293 4.99 -9.20 -11.00
C ARG A 293 6.18 -8.56 -10.29
N MET A 294 7.26 -8.27 -11.04
CA MET A 294 8.45 -7.58 -10.53
C MET A 294 8.33 -6.05 -10.65
N VAL A 295 7.29 -5.56 -11.34
CA VAL A 295 7.00 -4.13 -11.49
C VAL A 295 5.93 -3.74 -10.49
N GLY A 296 6.25 -2.78 -9.64
CA GLY A 296 5.35 -2.20 -8.67
C GLY A 296 5.31 -0.68 -8.73
N GLY A 297 4.54 -0.09 -7.85
CA GLY A 297 4.43 1.36 -7.69
C GLY A 297 4.51 1.82 -6.24
N MET A 298 4.97 3.05 -6.08
CA MET A 298 4.79 3.83 -4.86
C MET A 298 3.85 4.98 -5.20
N ALA A 299 2.64 4.96 -4.65
CA ALA A 299 1.74 6.11 -4.71
C ALA A 299 2.37 7.25 -3.95
N GLN A 300 2.31 8.46 -4.52
CA GLN A 300 2.81 9.69 -3.91
C GLN A 300 1.69 10.73 -3.98
N VAL A 301 1.22 11.21 -2.84
CA VAL A 301 0.10 12.14 -2.76
C VAL A 301 0.46 13.24 -1.77
N THR A 302 0.17 14.49 -2.14
CA THR A 302 0.30 15.62 -1.23
C THR A 302 -1.06 16.19 -0.91
N LEU A 303 -1.38 16.23 0.38
CA LEU A 303 -2.58 16.83 0.93
C LEU A 303 -2.28 18.24 1.38
N ALA A 304 -3.22 19.15 1.21
CA ALA A 304 -3.13 20.48 1.77
C ALA A 304 -4.49 20.97 2.28
N LYS A 305 -4.44 21.70 3.39
CA LYS A 305 -5.61 22.40 3.93
C LYS A 305 -5.77 23.75 3.24
N ASP A 306 -6.95 24.00 2.66
CA ASP A 306 -7.26 25.27 2.04
C ASP A 306 -7.61 26.37 3.09
N ILE A 307 -7.89 27.60 2.61
CA ILE A 307 -8.22 28.74 3.47
C ILE A 307 -9.56 28.57 4.23
N LEU A 308 -10.39 27.63 3.83
CA LEU A 308 -11.64 27.28 4.48
C LEU A 308 -11.46 26.14 5.49
N GLY A 309 -10.28 25.52 5.52
CA GLY A 309 -9.95 24.39 6.37
C GLY A 309 -10.28 23.04 5.73
N GLU A 310 -10.67 23.00 4.47
CA GLU A 310 -10.92 21.75 3.74
C GLU A 310 -9.61 21.14 3.23
N VAL A 311 -9.48 19.83 3.37
CA VAL A 311 -8.29 19.09 2.92
C VAL A 311 -8.52 18.56 1.51
N ARG A 312 -7.53 18.75 0.64
CA ARG A 312 -7.59 18.31 -0.77
C ARG A 312 -6.26 17.72 -1.21
N ILE A 313 -6.32 16.86 -2.21
CA ILE A 313 -5.14 16.41 -2.96
C ILE A 313 -4.70 17.59 -3.85
N VAL A 314 -3.48 18.09 -3.62
CA VAL A 314 -2.88 19.19 -4.40
C VAL A 314 -1.81 18.72 -5.37
N ASP A 315 -1.25 17.52 -5.14
CA ASP A 315 -0.32 16.86 -6.05
C ASP A 315 -0.45 15.35 -5.90
N SER A 316 -0.28 14.63 -7.00
CA SER A 316 -0.30 13.18 -7.00
C SER A 316 0.53 12.59 -8.14
N GLY A 317 1.08 11.41 -7.90
CA GLY A 317 1.87 10.69 -8.87
C GLY A 317 2.09 9.25 -8.45
N VAL A 318 2.78 8.50 -9.30
CA VAL A 318 3.26 7.16 -8.97
C VAL A 318 4.73 7.05 -9.36
N LYS A 319 5.55 6.59 -8.43
CA LYS A 319 6.93 6.22 -8.69
C LYS A 319 6.98 4.75 -9.07
N ALA A 320 7.47 4.45 -10.27
CA ALA A 320 7.63 3.07 -10.72
C ALA A 320 8.78 2.41 -9.95
N LEU A 321 8.54 1.18 -9.50
CA LEU A 321 9.46 0.37 -8.73
C LEU A 321 9.74 -0.95 -9.45
N VAL A 322 10.93 -1.51 -9.21
CA VAL A 322 11.32 -2.84 -9.70
C VAL A 322 11.87 -3.67 -8.54
N CYS A 323 11.31 -4.83 -8.32
CA CYS A 323 11.87 -5.82 -7.43
C CYS A 323 13.04 -6.52 -8.11
N HIS A 324 14.23 -6.36 -7.56
CA HIS A 324 15.46 -7.01 -8.00
C HIS A 324 15.77 -8.19 -7.11
N VAL A 325 16.00 -9.35 -7.70
CA VAL A 325 16.28 -10.59 -6.97
C VAL A 325 17.52 -11.28 -7.53
N THR A 326 18.37 -11.77 -6.63
CA THR A 326 19.55 -12.59 -6.97
C THR A 326 19.63 -13.77 -6.01
N HIS A 327 20.39 -14.82 -6.38
CA HIS A 327 20.62 -15.99 -5.52
C HIS A 327 21.62 -15.73 -4.38
N GLU A 328 22.08 -14.49 -4.22
CA GLU A 328 22.99 -14.12 -3.15
C GLU A 328 22.25 -13.94 -1.82
N HIS A 329 22.96 -14.11 -0.71
CA HIS A 329 22.44 -13.70 0.59
C HIS A 329 22.21 -12.18 0.60
N ASN A 330 21.05 -11.73 1.10
CA ASN A 330 20.57 -10.36 0.99
C ASN A 330 20.43 -9.87 -0.47
N GLY A 331 20.15 -10.79 -1.39
CA GLY A 331 20.06 -10.53 -2.82
C GLY A 331 18.71 -10.02 -3.32
N VAL A 332 17.82 -9.53 -2.43
CA VAL A 332 16.51 -8.98 -2.79
C VAL A 332 16.43 -7.52 -2.40
N ALA A 333 16.21 -6.62 -3.36
CA ALA A 333 16.06 -5.19 -3.10
C ALA A 333 15.05 -4.56 -4.07
N VAL A 334 14.37 -3.49 -3.65
CA VAL A 334 13.42 -2.76 -4.50
C VAL A 334 14.03 -1.44 -4.92
N TYR A 335 14.10 -1.22 -6.22
CA TYR A 335 14.69 -0.04 -6.84
C TYR A 335 13.61 0.86 -7.45
N PRO A 336 13.75 2.20 -7.38
CA PRO A 336 13.07 3.06 -8.34
C PRO A 336 13.48 2.68 -9.77
N LEU A 337 12.52 2.59 -10.69
CA LEU A 337 12.82 2.22 -12.08
C LEU A 337 13.74 3.26 -12.77
N SER A 338 13.70 4.52 -12.32
CA SER A 338 14.63 5.57 -12.76
C SER A 338 16.10 5.22 -12.50
N ASP A 339 16.37 4.51 -11.39
CA ASP A 339 17.70 4.16 -10.93
C ASP A 339 18.08 2.72 -11.30
N TYR A 340 17.14 1.97 -11.87
CA TYR A 340 17.34 0.58 -12.29
C TYR A 340 18.00 0.52 -13.67
N THR A 341 19.21 -0.03 -13.74
CA THR A 341 20.01 -0.07 -14.97
C THR A 341 19.79 -1.36 -15.76
N ASP A 342 20.22 -1.37 -17.04
CA ASP A 342 20.18 -2.57 -17.87
C ASP A 342 21.09 -3.68 -17.29
N GLU A 343 22.22 -3.31 -16.66
CA GLU A 343 23.14 -4.25 -16.00
C GLU A 343 22.45 -4.91 -14.80
N LEU A 344 21.67 -4.17 -14.00
CA LEU A 344 20.88 -4.74 -12.91
C LEU A 344 19.80 -5.68 -13.46
N ALA A 345 19.13 -5.28 -14.54
CA ALA A 345 18.12 -6.12 -15.18
C ALA A 345 18.70 -7.44 -15.70
N ASP A 346 19.92 -7.40 -16.26
CA ASP A 346 20.64 -8.59 -16.72
C ASP A 346 21.02 -9.55 -15.60
N LEU A 347 21.23 -9.04 -14.39
CA LEU A 347 21.56 -9.82 -13.19
C LEU A 347 20.33 -10.32 -12.41
N ASN A 348 19.12 -9.85 -12.75
CA ASN A 348 17.91 -10.24 -12.04
C ASN A 348 17.58 -11.72 -12.30
N ALA A 349 17.56 -12.52 -11.24
CA ALA A 349 17.32 -13.97 -11.32
C ALA A 349 15.91 -14.33 -11.84
N ILE A 350 14.96 -13.39 -11.87
CA ILE A 350 13.64 -13.61 -12.49
C ILE A 350 13.75 -14.01 -13.98
N ARG A 351 14.84 -13.67 -14.64
CA ARG A 351 15.11 -14.05 -16.04
C ARG A 351 15.24 -15.57 -16.24
N GLU A 352 15.56 -16.31 -15.19
CA GLU A 352 15.55 -17.77 -15.23
C GLU A 352 14.13 -18.32 -15.32
N GLN A 353 13.14 -17.58 -14.83
CA GLN A 353 11.73 -17.91 -14.82
C GLN A 353 10.98 -17.34 -16.03
N ASP A 354 11.37 -16.12 -16.45
CA ASP A 354 10.84 -15.42 -17.61
C ASP A 354 11.96 -14.64 -18.31
N SER A 355 12.46 -15.17 -19.41
CA SER A 355 13.57 -14.59 -20.17
C SER A 355 13.24 -13.28 -20.90
N SER A 356 11.96 -12.86 -20.90
CA SER A 356 11.54 -11.58 -21.47
C SER A 356 11.88 -10.39 -20.58
N PHE A 357 12.23 -10.62 -19.30
CA PHE A 357 12.55 -9.55 -18.37
C PHE A 357 13.75 -8.72 -18.82
N THR A 358 13.51 -7.44 -18.98
CA THR A 358 14.50 -6.40 -19.24
C THR A 358 14.04 -5.10 -18.58
N ARG A 359 14.95 -4.14 -18.41
CA ARG A 359 14.56 -2.79 -17.97
C ARG A 359 13.52 -2.16 -18.91
N GLN A 360 13.67 -2.36 -20.24
CA GLN A 360 12.71 -1.84 -21.21
C GLN A 360 11.32 -2.46 -21.04
N GLN A 361 11.24 -3.77 -20.74
CA GLN A 361 9.96 -4.43 -20.42
C GLN A 361 9.27 -3.75 -19.23
N CYS A 362 10.00 -3.42 -18.17
CA CYS A 362 9.43 -2.70 -17.02
C CYS A 362 8.88 -1.32 -17.43
N VAL A 363 9.61 -0.58 -18.27
CA VAL A 363 9.17 0.72 -18.83
C VAL A 363 7.91 0.54 -19.68
N ASP A 364 7.86 -0.49 -20.52
CA ASP A 364 6.72 -0.75 -21.42
C ASP A 364 5.46 -1.12 -20.62
N ILE A 365 5.59 -1.88 -19.54
CA ILE A 365 4.49 -2.19 -18.62
C ILE A 365 3.96 -0.88 -17.99
N CYS A 366 4.83 -0.06 -17.40
CA CYS A 366 4.42 1.22 -16.82
C CYS A 366 3.73 2.13 -17.84
N ASN A 367 4.29 2.26 -19.05
CA ASN A 367 3.68 3.05 -20.13
C ASN A 367 2.32 2.52 -20.57
N SER A 368 2.14 1.20 -20.59
CA SER A 368 0.87 0.59 -21.00
C SER A 368 -0.24 0.80 -19.98
N VAL A 369 0.11 0.86 -18.68
CA VAL A 369 -0.85 0.95 -17.57
C VAL A 369 -1.08 2.40 -17.14
N TRP A 370 -0.02 3.18 -16.96
CA TRP A 370 -0.08 4.54 -16.41
C TRP A 370 0.14 5.64 -17.47
N GLY A 371 0.45 5.28 -18.72
CA GLY A 371 0.76 6.24 -19.78
C GLY A 371 2.04 7.01 -19.45
N SER A 372 1.96 8.35 -19.40
CA SER A 372 3.08 9.23 -19.04
C SER A 372 3.03 9.73 -17.59
N ASN A 373 2.17 9.19 -16.75
CA ASN A 373 1.88 9.72 -15.41
C ASN A 373 2.69 9.01 -14.29
N TRP A 374 3.89 8.55 -14.61
CA TRP A 374 4.80 7.92 -13.65
C TRP A 374 6.22 8.48 -13.75
N ASN A 375 7.03 8.28 -12.68
CA ASN A 375 8.43 8.74 -12.58
C ASN A 375 9.33 7.69 -11.87
#